data_4810d0d15840010bea95ff857aa74c94
#
_entry.id   4810d0d15840010bea95ff857aa74c94
#
_cell.length_a   1.000
_cell.length_b   1.000
_cell.length_c   1.000
_cell.angle_alpha   90.00
_cell.angle_beta   90.00
_cell.angle_gamma   90.00
#
_symmetry.space_group_name_H-M   'P 1'
#
loop_
_entity.id
_entity.type
_entity.pdbx_description
1 polymer ?
#
loop_
_entity_poly.entity_id
_entity_poly.type
_entity_poly.pdbx_seq_one_letter_code
_entity_poly.pdbx_strand_id
1 'polypeptide(L)'
;GTKRTQPARTHAATAPTDGLRELAKAIVIASLMMAPIFGIGGREVYRTWREQKTQRLAAMTLLRAHSDLVAAPALPVVSAADAAHGRDLFVGTCAACHGQDAQGVQGLGKDLVRSNFVASINDQQLHKFLIEGRPDALPLAMPPRGGRTDLTDSDIDHLVAYLRGLQDPRRMPALPAPQVASTQPNEQEQAAALAAAGGDAELAGYIASGRKIYASTCFACHGPEGAGVKGNGKALAHNEFVKGQSDDDLLAFVKKGRAPSDPKNTTGIQMPPKGGNPALSDDDLLDVISYLRTLQGDKAAAASAK
;
A
#
# COMPACT_ATOMS: atom_id res chain seq x y z
N GLY A 1 -60.57 73.50 -13.36
CA GLY A 1 -59.81 72.50 -12.69
C GLY A 1 -58.37 72.48 -13.24
N THR A 2 -57.45 73.18 -12.57
CA THR A 2 -56.03 73.28 -12.90
C THR A 2 -55.25 72.12 -12.29
N LYS A 3 -54.71 71.24 -13.15
CA LYS A 3 -53.79 70.21 -12.75
C LYS A 3 -52.38 70.79 -12.49
N ARG A 4 -51.93 70.76 -11.25
CA ARG A 4 -50.57 71.09 -10.87
C ARG A 4 -49.68 69.89 -11.24
N THR A 5 -48.75 70.09 -12.14
CA THR A 5 -47.65 69.12 -12.41
C THR A 5 -46.53 69.34 -11.43
N GLN A 6 -46.17 68.27 -10.68
CA GLN A 6 -44.98 68.26 -9.85
C GLN A 6 -43.71 68.05 -10.70
N PRO A 7 -42.62 68.71 -10.39
CA PRO A 7 -41.33 68.47 -11.09
C PRO A 7 -40.71 67.15 -10.67
N ALA A 8 -40.23 66.42 -11.66
CA ALA A 8 -39.48 65.17 -11.47
C ALA A 8 -38.18 65.44 -10.70
N ARG A 9 -37.96 64.73 -9.60
CA ARG A 9 -36.65 64.66 -8.91
C ARG A 9 -35.70 63.83 -9.76
N THR A 10 -34.73 64.49 -10.35
CA THR A 10 -33.59 63.82 -10.98
C THR A 10 -32.67 63.30 -9.88
N HIS A 11 -32.67 62.00 -9.64
CA HIS A 11 -31.60 61.33 -8.91
C HIS A 11 -30.35 61.35 -9.79
N ALA A 12 -29.37 62.17 -9.40
CA ALA A 12 -28.05 62.09 -9.99
C ALA A 12 -27.45 60.69 -9.62
N ALA A 13 -27.28 59.86 -10.63
CA ALA A 13 -26.55 58.60 -10.47
C ALA A 13 -25.09 58.95 -10.16
N THR A 14 -24.65 58.70 -8.97
CA THR A 14 -23.23 58.77 -8.60
C THR A 14 -22.48 57.77 -9.46
N ALA A 15 -21.45 58.25 -10.16
CA ALA A 15 -20.67 57.42 -11.05
C ALA A 15 -19.98 56.24 -10.29
N PRO A 16 -19.98 55.02 -10.85
CA PRO A 16 -19.43 53.82 -10.17
C PRO A 16 -17.94 53.92 -9.83
N THR A 17 -17.25 54.99 -10.26
CA THR A 17 -15.81 55.25 -10.00
C THR A 17 -15.51 55.73 -8.57
N ASP A 18 -16.49 56.34 -7.87
CA ASP A 18 -16.24 56.86 -6.51
C ASP A 18 -16.19 55.73 -5.46
N GLY A 19 -17.01 54.71 -5.61
CA GLY A 19 -16.99 53.56 -4.73
C GLY A 19 -15.68 52.75 -4.81
N LEU A 20 -15.12 52.61 -6.00
CA LEU A 20 -13.82 51.94 -6.20
C LEU A 20 -12.65 52.76 -5.63
N ARG A 21 -12.70 54.08 -5.71
CA ARG A 21 -11.70 54.96 -5.12
C ARG A 21 -11.73 54.93 -3.59
N GLU A 22 -12.91 54.93 -2.99
CA GLU A 22 -13.06 54.82 -1.52
C GLU A 22 -12.62 53.43 -1.00
N LEU A 23 -12.96 52.36 -1.73
CA LEU A 23 -12.50 51.01 -1.43
C LEU A 23 -10.95 50.90 -1.52
N ALA A 24 -10.38 51.49 -2.57
CA ALA A 24 -8.91 51.50 -2.72
C ALA A 24 -8.22 52.26 -1.57
N LYS A 25 -8.75 53.42 -1.15
CA LYS A 25 -8.24 54.15 0.02
C LYS A 25 -8.36 53.34 1.29
N ALA A 26 -9.49 52.67 1.53
CA ALA A 26 -9.67 51.82 2.72
C ALA A 26 -8.68 50.65 2.74
N ILE A 27 -8.42 50.02 1.60
CA ILE A 27 -7.42 48.93 1.49
C ILE A 27 -6.00 49.46 1.76
N VAL A 28 -5.65 50.62 1.23
CA VAL A 28 -4.32 51.21 1.46
C VAL A 28 -4.13 51.58 2.92
N ILE A 29 -5.14 52.18 3.56
CA ILE A 29 -5.07 52.56 5.00
C ILE A 29 -5.00 51.28 5.86
N ALA A 30 -5.81 50.27 5.59
CA ALA A 30 -5.75 49.00 6.28
C ALA A 30 -4.38 48.30 6.12
N SER A 31 -3.82 48.31 4.93
CA SER A 31 -2.50 47.75 4.65
C SER A 31 -1.38 48.50 5.38
N LEU A 32 -1.45 49.83 5.44
CA LEU A 32 -0.49 50.66 6.18
C LEU A 32 -0.61 50.47 7.70
N MET A 33 -1.80 50.27 8.22
CA MET A 33 -2.01 49.95 9.66
C MET A 33 -1.57 48.55 10.03
N MET A 34 -1.73 47.59 9.14
CA MET A 34 -1.34 46.19 9.38
C MET A 34 0.12 45.92 9.12
N ALA A 35 0.79 46.69 8.26
CA ALA A 35 2.20 46.50 7.89
C ALA A 35 3.14 46.42 9.12
N PRO A 36 3.05 47.30 10.13
CA PRO A 36 3.93 47.20 11.31
C PRO A 36 3.61 45.95 12.14
N ILE A 37 2.36 45.53 12.23
CA ILE A 37 1.95 44.35 12.98
C ILE A 37 2.53 43.09 12.32
N PHE A 38 2.39 42.97 11.01
CA PHE A 38 2.98 41.85 10.25
C PHE A 38 4.50 41.94 10.15
N GLY A 39 5.07 43.14 10.06
CA GLY A 39 6.52 43.37 10.03
C GLY A 39 7.22 43.01 11.35
N ILE A 40 6.65 43.39 12.48
CA ILE A 40 7.20 43.11 13.82
C ILE A 40 6.87 41.67 14.20
N GLY A 41 5.62 41.24 14.08
CA GLY A 41 5.20 39.88 14.41
C GLY A 41 5.85 38.84 13.50
N GLY A 42 5.94 39.10 12.19
CA GLY A 42 6.59 38.21 11.24
C GLY A 42 8.08 38.04 11.51
N ARG A 43 8.77 39.12 11.90
CA ARG A 43 10.20 39.06 12.29
C ARG A 43 10.43 38.26 13.56
N GLU A 44 9.58 38.38 14.56
CA GLU A 44 9.68 37.60 15.80
C GLU A 44 9.36 36.12 15.54
N VAL A 45 8.32 35.80 14.78
CA VAL A 45 7.98 34.43 14.39
C VAL A 45 9.12 33.81 13.55
N TYR A 46 9.70 34.57 12.62
CA TYR A 46 10.82 34.09 11.83
C TYR A 46 12.08 33.89 12.68
N ARG A 47 12.35 34.78 13.66
CA ARG A 47 13.46 34.65 14.58
C ARG A 47 13.32 33.43 15.47
N THR A 48 12.17 33.24 16.09
CA THR A 48 11.89 32.07 16.94
C THR A 48 11.92 30.76 16.15
N TRP A 49 11.38 30.74 14.93
CA TRP A 49 11.48 29.59 14.04
C TRP A 49 12.94 29.28 13.66
N ARG A 50 13.72 30.29 13.34
CA ARG A 50 15.13 30.13 13.01
C ARG A 50 15.95 29.64 14.21
N GLU A 51 15.70 30.15 15.39
CA GLU A 51 16.31 29.72 16.64
C GLU A 51 15.94 28.26 16.97
N GLN A 52 14.69 27.88 16.85
CA GLN A 52 14.23 26.49 17.03
C GLN A 52 14.85 25.54 16.01
N LYS A 53 14.97 25.98 14.76
CA LYS A 53 15.63 25.19 13.72
C LYS A 53 17.11 24.98 14.00
N THR A 54 17.83 26.03 14.41
CA THR A 54 19.25 25.90 14.77
C THR A 54 19.44 25.04 16.02
N GLN A 55 18.60 25.17 17.03
CA GLN A 55 18.62 24.31 18.22
C GLN A 55 18.36 22.83 17.89
N ARG A 56 17.38 22.56 17.03
CA ARG A 56 17.11 21.19 16.54
C ARG A 56 18.29 20.60 15.77
N LEU A 57 18.91 21.40 14.90
CA LEU A 57 20.09 20.95 14.15
C LEU A 57 21.28 20.72 15.08
N ALA A 58 21.53 21.60 16.05
CA ALA A 58 22.57 21.44 17.05
C ALA A 58 22.33 20.20 17.92
N ALA A 59 21.08 19.99 18.37
CA ALA A 59 20.69 18.79 19.13
C ALA A 59 20.87 17.50 18.31
N MET A 60 20.52 17.51 17.02
CA MET A 60 20.75 16.37 16.12
C MET A 60 22.26 16.10 15.91
N THR A 61 23.06 17.15 15.80
CA THR A 61 24.52 17.03 15.66
C THR A 61 25.13 16.46 16.94
N LEU A 62 24.70 16.92 18.11
CA LEU A 62 25.14 16.40 19.40
C LEU A 62 24.70 14.94 19.62
N LEU A 63 23.46 14.61 19.24
CA LEU A 63 22.98 13.21 19.30
C LEU A 63 23.78 12.32 18.36
N ARG A 64 24.11 12.76 17.15
CA ARG A 64 25.01 12.04 16.24
C ARG A 64 26.41 11.85 16.84
N ALA A 65 27.02 12.95 17.28
CA ALA A 65 28.35 12.85 17.91
C ALA A 65 28.35 11.96 19.15
N HIS A 66 27.27 11.95 19.93
CA HIS A 66 27.16 11.07 21.09
C HIS A 66 26.92 9.60 20.69
N SER A 67 26.18 9.36 19.60
CA SER A 67 26.01 8.01 19.04
C SER A 67 27.30 7.43 18.47
N ASP A 68 28.18 8.30 17.94
CA ASP A 68 29.49 7.90 17.41
C ASP A 68 30.52 7.65 18.53
N LEU A 69 30.36 8.30 19.70
CA LEU A 69 31.23 8.11 20.88
C LEU A 69 30.84 6.92 21.75
N VAL A 70 29.56 6.59 21.83
CA VAL A 70 29.09 5.34 22.39
C VAL A 70 29.12 4.35 21.24
N ALA A 71 30.23 3.64 21.09
CA ALA A 71 30.29 2.45 20.25
C ALA A 71 29.24 1.47 20.79
N ALA A 72 28.00 1.61 20.32
CA ALA A 72 27.01 0.58 20.54
C ALA A 72 27.66 -0.73 20.07
N PRO A 73 27.57 -1.82 20.86
CA PRO A 73 28.06 -3.12 20.42
C PRO A 73 27.55 -3.31 18.99
N ALA A 74 28.47 -3.63 18.08
CA ALA A 74 28.13 -3.78 16.67
C ALA A 74 26.97 -4.75 16.60
N LEU A 75 25.78 -4.24 16.38
CA LEU A 75 24.61 -5.09 16.18
C LEU A 75 24.95 -5.99 15.00
N PRO A 76 24.69 -7.29 15.09
CA PRO A 76 25.02 -8.20 13.99
C PRO A 76 24.41 -7.63 12.71
N VAL A 77 25.29 -7.32 11.76
CA VAL A 77 24.85 -6.85 10.43
C VAL A 77 24.16 -8.03 9.78
N VAL A 78 22.94 -7.81 9.35
CA VAL A 78 22.19 -8.81 8.56
C VAL A 78 22.98 -9.05 7.28
N SER A 79 23.17 -10.31 6.87
CA SER A 79 23.81 -10.56 5.59
C SER A 79 22.99 -10.00 4.43
N ALA A 80 23.64 -9.51 3.39
CA ALA A 80 22.92 -8.99 2.23
C ALA A 80 22.07 -10.07 1.55
N ALA A 81 22.51 -11.32 1.58
CA ALA A 81 21.77 -12.45 1.03
C ALA A 81 20.50 -12.74 1.83
N ASP A 82 20.61 -12.80 3.18
CA ASP A 82 19.46 -13.06 4.05
C ASP A 82 18.43 -11.93 3.97
N ALA A 83 18.91 -10.68 3.97
CA ALA A 83 18.02 -9.53 3.83
C ALA A 83 17.34 -9.46 2.46
N ALA A 84 18.04 -9.81 1.37
CA ALA A 84 17.46 -9.86 0.05
C ALA A 84 16.40 -10.96 -0.06
N HIS A 85 16.71 -12.16 0.41
CA HIS A 85 15.76 -13.26 0.43
C HIS A 85 14.54 -12.95 1.31
N GLY A 86 14.77 -12.41 2.52
CA GLY A 86 13.70 -11.95 3.41
C GLY A 86 12.82 -10.87 2.78
N ARG A 87 13.39 -9.94 2.01
CA ARG A 87 12.62 -8.95 1.24
C ARG A 87 11.74 -9.63 0.20
N ASP A 88 12.28 -10.56 -0.57
CA ASP A 88 11.55 -11.22 -1.65
C ASP A 88 10.40 -12.07 -1.08
N LEU A 89 10.61 -12.74 0.05
CA LEU A 89 9.56 -13.40 0.82
C LEU A 89 8.52 -12.41 1.36
N PHE A 90 8.96 -11.26 1.87
CA PHE A 90 8.07 -10.21 2.38
C PHE A 90 7.17 -9.67 1.27
N VAL A 91 7.75 -9.32 0.12
CA VAL A 91 7.00 -8.84 -1.05
C VAL A 91 5.98 -9.87 -1.52
N GLY A 92 6.37 -11.15 -1.55
CA GLY A 92 5.50 -12.24 -1.98
C GLY A 92 4.46 -12.71 -0.97
N THR A 93 4.54 -12.27 0.31
CA THR A 93 3.69 -12.84 1.36
C THR A 93 3.03 -11.76 2.23
N CYS A 94 3.81 -10.79 2.70
CA CYS A 94 3.38 -9.85 3.72
C CYS A 94 2.90 -8.51 3.14
N ALA A 95 3.44 -8.12 1.98
CA ALA A 95 3.23 -6.81 1.39
C ALA A 95 1.77 -6.53 1.02
N ALA A 96 0.97 -7.56 0.72
CA ALA A 96 -0.46 -7.41 0.43
C ALA A 96 -1.22 -6.71 1.57
N CYS A 97 -0.82 -6.96 2.83
CA CYS A 97 -1.42 -6.34 4.00
C CYS A 97 -0.55 -5.20 4.56
N HIS A 98 0.78 -5.36 4.55
CA HIS A 98 1.69 -4.42 5.19
C HIS A 98 2.29 -3.36 4.25
N GLY A 99 1.93 -3.37 2.96
CA GLY A 99 2.48 -2.48 1.93
C GLY A 99 3.85 -2.94 1.43
N GLN A 100 4.20 -2.57 0.19
CA GLN A 100 5.49 -2.91 -0.43
C GLN A 100 6.69 -2.31 0.32
N ASP A 101 6.47 -1.19 0.98
CA ASP A 101 7.41 -0.45 1.81
C ASP A 101 7.31 -0.78 3.30
N ALA A 102 6.47 -1.76 3.67
CA ALA A 102 6.17 -2.17 5.04
C ALA A 102 5.60 -1.05 5.94
N GLN A 103 5.12 0.06 5.37
CA GLN A 103 4.52 1.18 6.12
C GLN A 103 3.05 0.95 6.47
N GLY A 104 2.53 -0.21 6.14
CA GLY A 104 1.15 -0.60 6.41
C GLY A 104 0.18 -0.17 5.30
N VAL A 105 -0.96 -0.82 5.27
CA VAL A 105 -2.10 -0.46 4.41
C VAL A 105 -3.29 -0.20 5.31
N GLN A 106 -3.91 0.97 5.17
CA GLN A 106 -5.04 1.35 6.00
C GLN A 106 -6.17 0.30 5.93
N GLY A 107 -6.58 -0.19 7.08
CA GLY A 107 -7.62 -1.21 7.20
C GLY A 107 -7.15 -2.65 6.94
N LEU A 108 -5.90 -2.88 6.58
CA LEU A 108 -5.33 -4.21 6.31
C LEU A 108 -4.21 -4.57 7.29
N GLY A 109 -3.08 -3.89 7.23
CA GLY A 109 -1.92 -4.22 8.03
C GLY A 109 -1.26 -3.01 8.67
N LYS A 110 -0.60 -3.23 9.80
CA LYS A 110 0.12 -2.19 10.55
C LYS A 110 1.43 -1.81 9.87
N ASP A 111 1.89 -0.57 10.13
CA ASP A 111 3.25 -0.12 9.82
C ASP A 111 4.26 -0.99 10.62
N LEU A 112 5.15 -1.68 9.91
CA LEU A 112 6.18 -2.54 10.51
C LEU A 112 7.51 -1.79 10.67
N VAL A 113 7.74 -0.76 9.87
CA VAL A 113 8.97 0.07 9.92
C VAL A 113 9.05 0.81 11.25
N ARG A 114 7.91 1.36 11.72
CA ARG A 114 7.81 2.14 12.96
C ARG A 114 7.11 1.39 14.10
N SER A 115 6.98 0.08 13.98
CA SER A 115 6.25 -0.74 14.95
C SER A 115 7.00 -0.84 16.28
N ASN A 116 6.47 -0.21 17.32
CA ASN A 116 6.98 -0.39 18.68
C ASN A 116 6.88 -1.86 19.16
N PHE A 117 5.87 -2.60 18.72
CA PHE A 117 5.72 -4.01 19.03
C PHE A 117 6.88 -4.81 18.47
N VAL A 118 7.18 -4.68 17.15
CA VAL A 118 8.30 -5.40 16.52
C VAL A 118 9.63 -4.98 17.16
N ALA A 119 9.80 -3.70 17.50
CA ALA A 119 11.02 -3.21 18.17
C ALA A 119 11.20 -3.73 19.60
N SER A 120 10.10 -4.01 20.31
CA SER A 120 10.12 -4.42 21.73
C SER A 120 10.40 -5.90 21.97
N ILE A 121 10.24 -6.75 20.95
CA ILE A 121 10.45 -8.20 21.06
C ILE A 121 11.78 -8.61 20.44
N ASN A 122 12.41 -9.67 20.95
CA ASN A 122 13.65 -10.20 20.38
C ASN A 122 13.40 -11.04 19.12
N ASP A 123 14.47 -11.44 18.42
CA ASP A 123 14.37 -12.16 17.15
C ASP A 123 13.65 -13.51 17.30
N GLN A 124 13.90 -14.24 18.36
CA GLN A 124 13.23 -15.51 18.63
C GLN A 124 11.72 -15.33 18.88
N GLN A 125 11.36 -14.27 19.58
CA GLN A 125 9.95 -13.93 19.83
C GLN A 125 9.27 -13.49 18.54
N LEU A 126 9.96 -12.71 17.67
CA LEU A 126 9.45 -12.30 16.38
C LEU A 126 9.29 -13.49 15.45
N HIS A 127 10.27 -14.40 15.40
CA HIS A 127 10.21 -15.67 14.67
C HIS A 127 8.96 -16.47 15.07
N LYS A 128 8.81 -16.73 16.37
CA LYS A 128 7.63 -17.43 16.90
C LYS A 128 6.33 -16.72 16.52
N PHE A 129 6.30 -15.39 16.66
CA PHE A 129 5.14 -14.58 16.31
C PHE A 129 4.74 -14.71 14.82
N LEU A 130 5.72 -14.76 13.91
CA LEU A 130 5.46 -14.95 12.48
C LEU A 130 4.94 -16.36 12.18
N ILE A 131 5.42 -17.37 12.88
CA ILE A 131 4.93 -18.75 12.75
C ILE A 131 3.48 -18.87 13.23
N GLU A 132 3.17 -18.31 14.40
CA GLU A 132 1.85 -18.46 15.02
C GLU A 132 0.80 -17.48 14.45
N GLY A 133 1.26 -16.33 13.98
CA GLY A 133 0.37 -15.25 13.53
C GLY A 133 -0.46 -14.67 14.67
N ARG A 134 -1.60 -14.07 14.31
CA ARG A 134 -2.63 -13.57 15.22
C ARG A 134 -4.01 -13.89 14.65
N PRO A 135 -4.43 -15.15 14.69
CA PRO A 135 -5.67 -15.59 14.04
C PRO A 135 -6.93 -14.93 14.64
N ASP A 136 -6.88 -14.50 15.90
CA ASP A 136 -8.00 -13.87 16.61
C ASP A 136 -7.95 -12.34 16.60
N ALA A 137 -7.00 -11.73 15.85
CA ALA A 137 -6.87 -10.27 15.82
C ALA A 137 -8.03 -9.62 15.07
N LEU A 138 -8.50 -8.48 15.60
CA LEU A 138 -9.52 -7.64 14.96
C LEU A 138 -8.89 -6.30 14.53
N PRO A 139 -9.37 -5.68 13.46
CA PRO A 139 -10.45 -6.11 12.55
C PRO A 139 -10.04 -7.20 11.55
N LEU A 140 -8.74 -7.47 11.40
CA LEU A 140 -8.20 -8.44 10.47
C LEU A 140 -7.20 -9.35 11.16
N ALA A 141 -7.38 -10.66 10.99
CA ALA A 141 -6.46 -11.67 11.47
C ALA A 141 -5.13 -11.62 10.68
N MET A 142 -4.02 -11.82 11.37
CA MET A 142 -2.74 -12.11 10.75
C MET A 142 -2.57 -13.64 10.73
N PRO A 143 -2.65 -14.28 9.56
CA PRO A 143 -2.55 -15.74 9.49
C PRO A 143 -1.15 -16.23 9.85
N PRO A 144 -1.02 -17.46 10.40
CA PRO A 144 0.25 -18.12 10.60
C PRO A 144 1.11 -18.09 9.33
N ARG A 145 2.41 -17.77 9.46
CA ARG A 145 3.36 -17.69 8.32
C ARG A 145 2.87 -16.78 7.17
N GLY A 146 2.05 -15.75 7.48
CA GLY A 146 1.44 -14.91 6.45
C GLY A 146 0.43 -15.65 5.56
N GLY A 147 -0.06 -16.82 5.99
CA GLY A 147 -0.97 -17.67 5.24
C GLY A 147 -0.27 -18.71 4.35
N ARG A 148 1.06 -18.72 4.29
CA ARG A 148 1.85 -19.66 3.49
C ARG A 148 2.38 -20.81 4.33
N THR A 149 1.85 -22.00 4.11
CA THR A 149 2.26 -23.24 4.83
C THR A 149 3.56 -23.83 4.31
N ASP A 150 4.01 -23.40 3.14
CA ASP A 150 5.26 -23.83 2.50
C ASP A 150 6.51 -23.10 3.00
N LEU A 151 6.36 -21.97 3.72
CA LEU A 151 7.50 -21.27 4.30
C LEU A 151 8.13 -22.11 5.40
N THR A 152 9.44 -22.33 5.26
CA THR A 152 10.26 -23.02 6.26
C THR A 152 10.60 -22.09 7.43
N ASP A 153 11.14 -22.64 8.53
CA ASP A 153 11.62 -21.84 9.64
C ASP A 153 12.81 -20.96 9.23
N SER A 154 13.65 -21.44 8.31
CA SER A 154 14.72 -20.64 7.71
C SER A 154 14.19 -19.44 6.93
N ASP A 155 13.08 -19.60 6.20
CA ASP A 155 12.43 -18.48 5.51
C ASP A 155 11.91 -17.43 6.50
N ILE A 156 11.41 -17.89 7.65
CA ILE A 156 10.99 -16.99 8.73
C ILE A 156 12.19 -16.25 9.33
N ASP A 157 13.35 -16.89 9.49
CA ASP A 157 14.57 -16.21 9.93
C ASP A 157 15.03 -15.12 8.94
N HIS A 158 14.95 -15.38 7.65
CA HIS A 158 15.22 -14.35 6.62
C HIS A 158 14.21 -13.19 6.68
N LEU A 159 12.92 -13.47 6.93
CA LEU A 159 11.91 -12.44 7.16
C LEU A 159 12.22 -11.60 8.40
N VAL A 160 12.61 -12.24 9.51
CA VAL A 160 13.04 -11.54 10.74
C VAL A 160 14.24 -10.62 10.45
N ALA A 161 15.23 -11.12 9.72
CA ALA A 161 16.40 -10.35 9.33
C ALA A 161 16.02 -9.11 8.51
N TYR A 162 15.15 -9.26 7.52
CA TYR A 162 14.65 -8.15 6.72
C TYR A 162 13.86 -7.12 7.55
N LEU A 163 12.94 -7.56 8.40
CA LEU A 163 12.15 -6.68 9.28
C LEU A 163 13.05 -5.89 10.26
N ARG A 164 14.11 -6.50 10.80
CA ARG A 164 15.10 -5.78 11.63
C ARG A 164 15.86 -4.72 10.85
N GLY A 165 16.20 -5.02 9.62
CA GLY A 165 16.82 -4.04 8.74
C GLY A 165 15.90 -2.87 8.40
N LEU A 166 14.61 -3.12 8.20
CA LEU A 166 13.61 -2.06 7.99
C LEU A 166 13.48 -1.11 9.19
N GLN A 167 13.58 -1.63 10.41
CA GLN A 167 13.49 -0.85 11.63
C GLN A 167 14.77 -0.07 11.95
N ASP A 168 15.92 -0.61 11.59
CA ASP A 168 17.21 0.05 11.73
C ASP A 168 17.98 0.03 10.40
N PRO A 169 17.87 1.09 9.59
CA PRO A 169 18.53 1.14 8.28
C PRO A 169 20.06 0.96 8.33
N ARG A 170 20.70 1.16 9.49
CA ARG A 170 22.14 0.89 9.65
C ARG A 170 22.47 -0.60 9.61
N ARG A 171 21.48 -1.46 9.86
CA ARG A 171 21.59 -2.93 9.79
C ARG A 171 21.26 -3.46 8.41
N MET A 172 20.66 -2.64 7.54
CA MET A 172 20.25 -3.03 6.20
C MET A 172 21.38 -2.79 5.21
N PRO A 173 22.00 -3.84 4.67
CA PRO A 173 22.96 -3.67 3.58
C PRO A 173 22.27 -3.15 2.32
N ALA A 174 23.06 -2.66 1.37
CA ALA A 174 22.54 -2.34 0.04
C ALA A 174 21.99 -3.64 -0.60
N LEU A 175 20.68 -3.69 -0.83
CA LEU A 175 20.05 -4.85 -1.43
C LEU A 175 20.06 -4.71 -2.96
N PRO A 176 20.30 -5.82 -3.69
CA PRO A 176 20.06 -5.84 -5.13
C PRO A 176 18.60 -5.50 -5.41
N ALA A 177 18.28 -5.07 -6.63
CA ALA A 177 16.91 -4.88 -7.05
C ALA A 177 16.08 -6.14 -6.72
N PRO A 178 14.80 -6.01 -6.32
CA PRO A 178 13.96 -7.15 -6.05
C PRO A 178 14.00 -8.08 -7.25
N GLN A 179 14.46 -9.27 -7.03
CA GLN A 179 14.27 -10.32 -8.02
C GLN A 179 12.82 -10.77 -7.82
N VAL A 180 11.92 -10.34 -8.69
CA VAL A 180 10.65 -11.03 -8.86
C VAL A 180 11.07 -12.46 -9.13
N ALA A 181 10.83 -13.33 -8.14
CA ALA A 181 11.32 -14.69 -8.21
C ALA A 181 10.89 -15.32 -9.54
N SER A 182 11.81 -15.33 -10.49
CA SER A 182 11.67 -16.06 -11.74
C SER A 182 11.94 -17.54 -11.45
N THR A 183 11.27 -18.09 -10.45
CA THR A 183 11.20 -19.53 -10.33
C THR A 183 10.37 -19.99 -11.52
N GLN A 184 11.03 -20.54 -12.51
CA GLN A 184 10.32 -21.29 -13.52
C GLN A 184 9.47 -22.32 -12.78
N PRO A 185 8.20 -22.54 -13.21
CA PRO A 185 7.36 -23.57 -12.62
C PRO A 185 8.14 -24.88 -12.63
N ASN A 186 8.11 -25.64 -11.56
CA ASN A 186 8.73 -26.96 -11.54
C ASN A 186 7.99 -27.89 -12.52
N GLU A 187 8.62 -29.00 -12.88
CA GLU A 187 8.05 -29.94 -13.85
C GLU A 187 6.63 -30.41 -13.49
N GLN A 188 6.35 -30.55 -12.21
CA GLN A 188 5.04 -30.97 -11.70
C GLN A 188 3.99 -29.87 -11.85
N GLU A 189 4.35 -28.62 -11.64
CA GLU A 189 3.48 -27.46 -11.88
C GLU A 189 3.22 -27.24 -13.35
N GLN A 190 4.24 -27.45 -14.20
CA GLN A 190 4.08 -27.38 -15.65
C GLN A 190 3.16 -28.49 -16.17
N ALA A 191 3.32 -29.72 -15.68
CA ALA A 191 2.46 -30.84 -16.05
C ALA A 191 1.00 -30.61 -15.62
N ALA A 192 0.80 -30.06 -14.40
CA ALA A 192 -0.55 -29.73 -13.92
C ALA A 192 -1.19 -28.61 -14.76
N ALA A 193 -0.42 -27.57 -15.11
CA ALA A 193 -0.90 -26.49 -15.96
C ALA A 193 -1.24 -27.00 -17.38
N LEU A 194 -0.41 -27.87 -17.95
CA LEU A 194 -0.67 -28.48 -19.27
C LEU A 194 -1.95 -29.34 -19.26
N ALA A 195 -2.15 -30.10 -18.20
CA ALA A 195 -3.38 -30.88 -18.02
C ALA A 195 -4.62 -29.97 -17.90
N ALA A 196 -4.52 -28.89 -17.12
CA ALA A 196 -5.57 -27.90 -16.97
C ALA A 196 -5.88 -27.15 -18.28
N ALA A 197 -4.85 -26.91 -19.11
CA ALA A 197 -4.97 -26.30 -20.42
C ALA A 197 -5.48 -27.26 -21.52
N GLY A 198 -5.77 -28.52 -21.18
CA GLY A 198 -6.19 -29.53 -22.18
C GLY A 198 -5.14 -29.88 -23.21
N GLY A 199 -3.85 -29.66 -22.91
CA GLY A 199 -2.70 -29.89 -23.79
C GLY A 199 -2.21 -28.66 -24.57
N ASP A 200 -2.85 -27.52 -24.42
CA ASP A 200 -2.40 -26.25 -25.00
C ASP A 200 -1.19 -25.71 -24.20
N ALA A 201 -0.02 -25.70 -24.81
CA ALA A 201 1.24 -25.30 -24.17
C ALA A 201 1.30 -23.79 -23.88
N GLU A 202 0.67 -22.96 -24.71
CA GLU A 202 0.65 -21.51 -24.52
C GLU A 202 -0.25 -21.16 -23.34
N LEU A 203 -1.47 -21.68 -23.32
CA LEU A 203 -2.41 -21.52 -22.19
C LEU A 203 -1.82 -22.09 -20.89
N ALA A 204 -1.10 -23.21 -20.96
CA ALA A 204 -0.39 -23.78 -19.82
C ALA A 204 0.65 -22.81 -19.23
N GLY A 205 1.35 -22.07 -20.09
CA GLY A 205 2.28 -21.02 -19.69
C GLY A 205 1.58 -19.91 -18.87
N TYR A 206 0.46 -19.41 -19.37
CA TYR A 206 -0.33 -18.38 -18.68
C TYR A 206 -0.90 -18.89 -17.34
N ILE A 207 -1.41 -20.12 -17.30
CA ILE A 207 -1.92 -20.75 -16.07
C ILE A 207 -0.80 -20.89 -15.03
N ALA A 208 0.39 -21.36 -15.43
CA ALA A 208 1.52 -21.54 -14.53
C ALA A 208 2.04 -20.20 -13.97
N SER A 209 2.17 -19.18 -14.83
CA SER A 209 2.51 -17.82 -14.43
C SER A 209 1.46 -17.24 -13.46
N GLY A 210 0.19 -17.33 -13.82
CA GLY A 210 -0.91 -16.86 -13.01
C GLY A 210 -1.01 -17.53 -11.63
N ARG A 211 -0.77 -18.84 -11.55
CA ARG A 211 -0.71 -19.56 -10.27
C ARG A 211 0.39 -19.00 -9.36
N LYS A 212 1.55 -18.71 -9.93
CA LYS A 212 2.68 -18.16 -9.21
C LYS A 212 2.38 -16.75 -8.66
N ILE A 213 1.82 -15.88 -9.53
CA ILE A 213 1.41 -14.53 -9.13
C ILE A 213 0.32 -14.61 -8.06
N TYR A 214 -0.64 -15.53 -8.22
CA TYR A 214 -1.68 -15.79 -7.22
C TYR A 214 -1.07 -16.16 -5.87
N ALA A 215 -0.12 -17.08 -5.84
CA ALA A 215 0.55 -17.53 -4.64
C ALA A 215 1.29 -16.41 -3.91
N SER A 216 1.85 -15.45 -4.65
CA SER A 216 2.58 -14.32 -4.06
C SER A 216 1.72 -13.10 -3.70
N THR A 217 0.55 -12.93 -4.34
CA THR A 217 -0.21 -11.68 -4.23
C THR A 217 -1.62 -11.89 -3.67
N CYS A 218 -2.31 -12.94 -4.10
CA CYS A 218 -3.72 -13.15 -3.81
C CYS A 218 -3.98 -14.12 -2.65
N PHE A 219 -3.04 -15.05 -2.45
CA PHE A 219 -3.13 -16.18 -1.52
C PHE A 219 -3.43 -15.76 -0.07
N ALA A 220 -2.77 -14.71 0.44
CA ALA A 220 -2.93 -14.27 1.84
C ALA A 220 -4.39 -13.94 2.21
N CYS A 221 -5.15 -13.47 1.24
CA CYS A 221 -6.57 -13.14 1.43
C CYS A 221 -7.50 -14.27 0.94
N HIS A 222 -7.18 -14.90 -0.19
CA HIS A 222 -8.08 -15.83 -0.85
C HIS A 222 -7.74 -17.31 -0.60
N GLY A 223 -6.68 -17.58 0.16
CA GLY A 223 -6.31 -18.93 0.60
C GLY A 223 -5.72 -19.82 -0.50
N PRO A 224 -5.30 -21.05 -0.15
CA PRO A 224 -4.79 -22.02 -1.10
C PRO A 224 -5.87 -22.34 -2.12
N GLU A 225 -5.46 -22.39 -3.40
CA GLU A 225 -6.36 -22.73 -4.51
C GLU A 225 -7.69 -21.96 -4.53
N GLY A 226 -7.69 -20.74 -4.00
CA GLY A 226 -8.89 -19.91 -3.97
C GLY A 226 -9.97 -20.40 -3.00
N ALA A 227 -9.63 -21.18 -1.98
CA ALA A 227 -10.59 -21.69 -1.00
C ALA A 227 -11.23 -20.61 -0.12
N GLY A 228 -10.65 -19.41 -0.10
CA GLY A 228 -11.04 -18.32 0.78
C GLY A 228 -10.41 -18.43 2.17
N VAL A 229 -10.41 -17.31 2.88
CA VAL A 229 -9.97 -17.22 4.28
C VAL A 229 -11.09 -16.59 5.09
N LYS A 230 -11.60 -17.31 6.09
CA LYS A 230 -12.71 -16.85 6.93
C LYS A 230 -12.36 -15.49 7.56
N GLY A 231 -13.25 -14.51 7.39
CA GLY A 231 -13.07 -13.17 7.93
C GLY A 231 -12.10 -12.29 7.14
N ASN A 232 -11.53 -12.77 6.03
CA ASN A 232 -10.60 -12.03 5.19
C ASN A 232 -11.11 -11.96 3.74
N GLY A 233 -10.78 -12.94 2.92
CA GLY A 233 -11.15 -12.96 1.51
C GLY A 233 -12.11 -14.09 1.17
N LYS A 234 -13.01 -13.82 0.25
CA LYS A 234 -13.95 -14.84 -0.25
C LYS A 234 -13.26 -15.94 -1.03
N ALA A 235 -13.87 -17.12 -1.04
CA ALA A 235 -13.48 -18.17 -1.96
C ALA A 235 -13.60 -17.67 -3.42
N LEU A 236 -12.57 -17.96 -4.21
CA LEU A 236 -12.51 -17.70 -5.65
C LEU A 236 -12.73 -19.00 -6.45
N ALA A 237 -12.44 -20.15 -5.86
CA ALA A 237 -12.79 -21.44 -6.45
C ALA A 237 -14.31 -21.63 -6.45
N HIS A 238 -14.85 -22.20 -7.54
CA HIS A 238 -16.28 -22.45 -7.74
C HIS A 238 -17.16 -21.22 -7.45
N ASN A 239 -16.69 -20.04 -7.82
CA ASN A 239 -17.29 -18.75 -7.49
C ASN A 239 -18.15 -18.22 -8.64
N GLU A 240 -19.45 -18.05 -8.40
CA GLU A 240 -20.40 -17.60 -9.42
C GLU A 240 -20.09 -16.17 -9.96
N PHE A 241 -19.50 -15.29 -9.15
CA PHE A 241 -19.04 -14.00 -9.64
C PHE A 241 -17.89 -14.17 -10.63
N VAL A 242 -16.91 -15.02 -10.31
CA VAL A 242 -15.77 -15.28 -11.20
C VAL A 242 -16.25 -15.96 -12.49
N LYS A 243 -17.18 -16.91 -12.42
CA LYS A 243 -17.74 -17.58 -13.60
C LYS A 243 -18.54 -16.64 -14.49
N GLY A 244 -19.33 -15.76 -13.89
CA GLY A 244 -20.26 -14.89 -14.61
C GLY A 244 -19.66 -13.65 -15.23
N GLN A 245 -18.38 -13.34 -15.00
CA GLN A 245 -17.71 -12.19 -15.60
C GLN A 245 -16.86 -12.61 -16.80
N SER A 246 -16.71 -11.72 -17.77
CA SER A 246 -15.68 -11.86 -18.83
C SER A 246 -14.28 -11.65 -18.24
N ASP A 247 -13.23 -12.03 -18.98
CA ASP A 247 -11.85 -11.80 -18.55
C ASP A 247 -11.53 -10.31 -18.49
N ASP A 248 -12.07 -9.50 -19.40
CA ASP A 248 -11.94 -8.05 -19.38
C ASP A 248 -12.62 -7.42 -18.16
N ASP A 249 -13.80 -7.90 -17.77
CA ASP A 249 -14.51 -7.42 -16.58
C ASP A 249 -13.77 -7.80 -15.31
N LEU A 250 -13.21 -9.02 -15.24
CA LEU A 250 -12.37 -9.45 -14.13
C LEU A 250 -11.08 -8.63 -14.06
N LEU A 251 -10.43 -8.37 -15.21
CA LEU A 251 -9.25 -7.52 -15.28
C LEU A 251 -9.55 -6.12 -14.73
N ALA A 252 -10.62 -5.49 -15.22
CA ALA A 252 -11.06 -4.18 -14.76
C ALA A 252 -11.38 -4.19 -13.25
N PHE A 253 -12.03 -5.25 -12.77
CA PHE A 253 -12.36 -5.43 -11.36
C PHE A 253 -11.09 -5.57 -10.49
N VAL A 254 -10.14 -6.40 -10.86
CA VAL A 254 -8.90 -6.61 -10.09
C VAL A 254 -8.04 -5.34 -10.10
N LYS A 255 -7.99 -4.61 -11.21
CA LYS A 255 -7.30 -3.31 -11.30
C LYS A 255 -7.90 -2.26 -10.37
N LYS A 256 -9.20 -2.26 -10.19
CA LYS A 256 -9.91 -1.32 -9.31
C LYS A 256 -9.93 -1.77 -7.86
N GLY A 257 -10.01 -3.08 -7.61
CA GLY A 257 -10.28 -3.65 -6.29
C GLY A 257 -11.73 -3.36 -5.83
N ARG A 258 -11.99 -3.55 -4.52
CA ARG A 258 -13.30 -3.33 -3.90
C ARG A 258 -13.16 -2.69 -2.53
N ALA A 259 -13.74 -1.51 -2.35
CA ALA A 259 -13.73 -0.81 -1.06
C ALA A 259 -14.61 -1.53 0.00
N PRO A 260 -14.32 -1.37 1.29
CA PRO A 260 -15.16 -1.90 2.36
C PRO A 260 -16.59 -1.36 2.31
N SER A 261 -16.77 -0.13 1.86
CA SER A 261 -18.07 0.56 1.73
C SER A 261 -18.86 0.17 0.48
N ASP A 262 -18.29 -0.63 -0.44
CA ASP A 262 -19.01 -1.12 -1.62
C ASP A 262 -20.17 -2.02 -1.17
N PRO A 263 -21.43 -1.77 -1.59
CA PRO A 263 -22.58 -2.58 -1.22
C PRO A 263 -22.45 -4.08 -1.57
N LYS A 264 -21.60 -4.41 -2.54
CA LYS A 264 -21.29 -5.78 -2.92
C LYS A 264 -20.14 -6.40 -2.10
N ASN A 265 -19.50 -5.61 -1.22
CA ASN A 265 -18.50 -6.11 -0.29
C ASN A 265 -19.20 -6.72 0.93
N THR A 266 -19.17 -8.04 1.05
CA THR A 266 -19.87 -8.77 2.12
C THR A 266 -18.92 -9.23 3.23
N THR A 267 -17.62 -8.93 3.12
CA THR A 267 -16.63 -9.24 4.15
C THR A 267 -16.28 -8.02 5.01
N GLY A 268 -16.59 -6.81 4.53
CA GLY A 268 -16.14 -5.56 5.16
C GLY A 268 -14.64 -5.30 5.02
N ILE A 269 -13.90 -6.19 4.37
CA ILE A 269 -12.46 -6.08 4.14
C ILE A 269 -12.21 -5.52 2.75
N GLN A 270 -11.28 -4.58 2.66
CA GLN A 270 -10.89 -4.02 1.37
C GLN A 270 -10.16 -5.07 0.51
N MET A 271 -10.60 -5.25 -0.71
CA MET A 271 -9.77 -5.85 -1.75
C MET A 271 -8.96 -4.72 -2.41
N PRO A 272 -7.65 -4.64 -2.19
CA PRO A 272 -6.85 -3.55 -2.75
C PRO A 272 -6.71 -3.70 -4.27
N PRO A 273 -6.52 -2.58 -5.00
CA PRO A 273 -6.21 -2.61 -6.42
C PRO A 273 -5.02 -3.54 -6.71
N LYS A 274 -5.15 -4.40 -7.72
CA LYS A 274 -4.11 -5.36 -8.13
C LYS A 274 -3.63 -6.27 -6.98
N GLY A 275 -4.51 -6.58 -6.01
CA GLY A 275 -4.14 -7.36 -4.83
C GLY A 275 -3.12 -6.69 -3.91
N GLY A 276 -2.92 -5.37 -4.03
CA GLY A 276 -1.92 -4.60 -3.28
C GLY A 276 -0.54 -4.55 -3.94
N ASN A 277 -0.37 -5.16 -5.11
CA ASN A 277 0.88 -5.10 -5.88
C ASN A 277 0.74 -4.20 -7.12
N PRO A 278 1.10 -2.90 -7.04
CA PRO A 278 0.97 -1.96 -8.15
C PRO A 278 1.87 -2.29 -9.35
N ALA A 279 2.91 -3.11 -9.16
CA ALA A 279 3.86 -3.48 -10.22
C ALA A 279 3.28 -4.49 -11.22
N LEU A 280 2.18 -5.19 -10.89
CA LEU A 280 1.56 -6.13 -11.82
C LEU A 280 1.06 -5.41 -13.07
N SER A 281 1.43 -5.94 -14.24
CA SER A 281 0.93 -5.51 -15.54
C SER A 281 -0.49 -6.05 -15.78
N ASP A 282 -1.11 -5.64 -16.88
CA ASP A 282 -2.38 -6.20 -17.31
C ASP A 282 -2.22 -7.67 -17.74
N ASP A 283 -1.10 -8.01 -18.37
CA ASP A 283 -0.78 -9.38 -18.78
C ASP A 283 -0.60 -10.29 -17.55
N ASP A 284 0.11 -9.84 -16.51
CA ASP A 284 0.21 -10.58 -15.24
C ASP A 284 -1.17 -10.86 -14.61
N LEU A 285 -2.08 -9.89 -14.68
CA LEU A 285 -3.44 -10.07 -14.15
C LEU A 285 -4.28 -11.01 -15.02
N LEU A 286 -4.09 -11.01 -16.34
CA LEU A 286 -4.74 -11.97 -17.24
C LEU A 286 -4.22 -13.40 -17.01
N ASP A 287 -2.94 -13.56 -16.72
CA ASP A 287 -2.38 -14.83 -16.29
C ASP A 287 -3.05 -15.34 -15.00
N VAL A 288 -3.21 -14.45 -14.00
CA VAL A 288 -3.96 -14.79 -12.77
C VAL A 288 -5.40 -15.19 -13.09
N ILE A 289 -6.07 -14.49 -13.99
CA ILE A 289 -7.45 -14.82 -14.40
C ILE A 289 -7.47 -16.19 -15.08
N SER A 290 -6.50 -16.49 -15.95
CA SER A 290 -6.37 -17.82 -16.57
C SER A 290 -6.24 -18.92 -15.52
N TYR A 291 -5.43 -18.71 -14.50
CA TYR A 291 -5.36 -19.63 -13.36
C TYR A 291 -6.71 -19.73 -12.60
N LEU A 292 -7.36 -18.62 -12.30
CA LEU A 292 -8.66 -18.60 -11.62
C LEU A 292 -9.74 -19.38 -12.41
N ARG A 293 -9.69 -19.36 -13.73
CA ARG A 293 -10.61 -20.15 -14.58
C ARG A 293 -10.46 -21.65 -14.33
N THR A 294 -9.24 -22.12 -14.09
CA THR A 294 -9.03 -23.56 -13.77
C THR A 294 -9.69 -23.96 -12.44
N LEU A 295 -9.84 -23.02 -11.52
CA LEU A 295 -10.46 -23.25 -10.20
C LEU A 295 -12.00 -23.27 -10.26
N GLN A 296 -12.61 -23.01 -11.41
CA GLN A 296 -14.08 -22.98 -11.52
C GLN A 296 -14.70 -24.35 -11.79
N GLY A 297 -13.90 -25.40 -12.03
CA GLY A 297 -14.39 -26.74 -12.36
C GLY A 297 -14.89 -26.87 -13.81
N ASP A 298 -14.88 -25.79 -14.57
CA ASP A 298 -15.13 -25.83 -16.01
C ASP A 298 -13.79 -26.14 -16.71
N LYS A 299 -13.81 -27.01 -17.72
CA LYS A 299 -12.65 -27.15 -18.62
C LYS A 299 -12.32 -25.73 -19.09
N ALA A 300 -11.06 -25.34 -18.92
CA ALA A 300 -10.60 -24.01 -19.31
C ALA A 300 -11.19 -23.66 -20.68
N ALA A 301 -12.10 -22.70 -20.71
CA ALA A 301 -12.59 -22.16 -21.94
C ALA A 301 -11.37 -21.49 -22.58
N ALA A 302 -10.94 -22.00 -23.71
CA ALA A 302 -9.86 -21.41 -24.47
C ALA A 302 -10.18 -19.92 -24.61
N ALA A 303 -9.35 -19.07 -23.98
CA ALA A 303 -9.46 -17.65 -24.11
C ALA A 303 -9.41 -17.34 -25.60
N SER A 304 -10.48 -16.76 -26.12
CA SER A 304 -10.54 -16.31 -27.50
C SER A 304 -9.57 -15.15 -27.63
N ALA A 305 -8.32 -15.48 -27.89
CA ALA A 305 -7.35 -14.52 -28.38
C ALA A 305 -7.77 -14.16 -29.82
N LYS A 306 -8.39 -13.01 -29.99
CA LYS A 306 -8.43 -12.27 -31.25
C LYS A 306 -8.34 -10.80 -30.96
#